data_3ddfb2671fca8493e6b7f040c4af4dd9
#
_entry.id   3ddfb2671fca8493e6b7f040c4af4dd9
#
_cell.length_a   1.000
_cell.length_b   1.000
_cell.length_c   1.000
_cell.angle_alpha   90.00
_cell.angle_beta   90.00
_cell.angle_gamma   90.00
#
_symmetry.space_group_name_H-M   'P 1'
#
loop_
_entity.id
_entity.type
_entity.pdbx_description
1 polymer ?
#
loop_
_entity_poly.entity_id
_entity_poly.type
_entity_poly.pdbx_seq_one_letter_code
_entity_poly.pdbx_strand_id
1 'polypeptide(L)'
;MTPNRSALNQPAPAYDEAATIVLDAHIKPQPHLAALIAYYPPEIRNPQAKYPPHLEICVHLPASSNFSPVFHSYTYSNVSAGFAEHDLDTYDKVAASLSWSRTIATLRRGFKIQVDLEKIWEEHVALEFATKDAAATMRTMVAQPYVNHIPTLTGGIGAKDLFVFYRDYFIPKNPPSLSMKLVSRTIGTDRVVDEMIISFKHTEEIPWMLPDVPPTDKVVHVALVGVVCVRGGKLYHEHLYWDQVSTSHISARSRRRIDDRQI
;
A
#
# COMPACT_ATOMS: atom_id res chain seq x y z
N MET A 1 19.89 -16.77 26.97
CA MET A 1 18.91 -16.04 27.80
C MET A 1 17.60 -16.02 27.03
N THR A 2 16.64 -16.82 27.42
CA THR A 2 15.28 -16.88 26.85
C THR A 2 14.49 -15.66 27.27
N PRO A 3 13.79 -14.96 26.38
CA PRO A 3 12.97 -13.84 26.78
C PRO A 3 11.80 -14.33 27.62
N ASN A 4 11.56 -13.60 28.69
CA ASN A 4 10.51 -13.85 29.68
C ASN A 4 9.11 -13.77 29.04
N ARG A 5 8.43 -14.89 28.89
CA ARG A 5 7.06 -15.00 28.34
C ARG A 5 5.96 -14.51 29.29
N SER A 6 6.26 -13.99 30.47
CA SER A 6 5.27 -13.60 31.46
C SER A 6 4.64 -12.21 31.25
N ALA A 7 5.12 -11.42 30.28
CA ALA A 7 4.52 -10.11 29.95
C ALA A 7 3.40 -10.18 28.90
N LEU A 8 3.14 -11.36 28.30
CA LEU A 8 2.16 -11.54 27.22
C LEU A 8 0.76 -11.95 27.68
N ASN A 9 0.55 -12.11 28.99
CA ASN A 9 -0.74 -12.55 29.56
C ASN A 9 -1.43 -11.49 30.41
N GLN A 10 -1.28 -10.22 30.10
CA GLN A 10 -2.24 -9.24 30.63
C GLN A 10 -3.48 -9.26 29.71
N PRO A 11 -4.71 -9.41 30.24
CA PRO A 11 -5.91 -9.24 29.44
C PRO A 11 -5.83 -7.84 28.82
N ALA A 12 -6.10 -7.76 27.50
CA ALA A 12 -6.23 -6.48 26.84
C ALA A 12 -7.21 -5.61 27.65
N PRO A 13 -6.92 -4.32 27.86
CA PRO A 13 -7.85 -3.44 28.56
C PRO A 13 -9.20 -3.54 27.88
N ALA A 14 -10.25 -3.70 28.68
CA ALA A 14 -11.61 -3.85 28.17
C ALA A 14 -11.93 -2.68 27.24
N TYR A 15 -12.10 -2.97 25.98
CA TYR A 15 -12.43 -2.01 24.90
C TYR A 15 -13.79 -1.32 25.10
N ASP A 16 -14.56 -1.73 26.10
CA ASP A 16 -15.94 -1.31 26.31
C ASP A 16 -16.11 0.16 26.71
N GLU A 17 -15.13 0.78 27.36
CA GLU A 17 -15.31 2.16 27.85
C GLU A 17 -14.94 3.23 26.79
N ALA A 18 -13.96 3.01 25.95
CA ALA A 18 -13.52 4.00 24.97
C ALA A 18 -14.47 4.13 23.77
N ALA A 19 -15.08 3.01 23.34
CA ALA A 19 -16.00 2.99 22.20
C ALA A 19 -17.38 3.58 22.54
N THR A 20 -17.80 3.51 23.79
CA THR A 20 -19.13 4.00 24.22
C THR A 20 -19.20 5.53 24.25
N ILE A 21 -18.11 6.22 24.47
CA ILE A 21 -18.06 7.69 24.57
C ILE A 21 -18.24 8.38 23.23
N VAL A 22 -17.98 7.71 22.14
CA VAL A 22 -17.72 8.34 20.82
C VAL A 22 -18.98 8.48 19.97
N LEU A 23 -20.01 7.66 20.19
CA LEU A 23 -21.23 7.66 19.36
C LEU A 23 -22.50 8.08 20.12
N ASP A 24 -22.36 8.73 21.27
CA ASP A 24 -23.50 9.32 21.97
C ASP A 24 -23.90 10.65 21.30
N ALA A 25 -25.14 10.71 20.82
CA ALA A 25 -25.73 11.93 20.24
C ALA A 25 -25.81 13.12 21.23
N HIS A 26 -25.48 12.90 22.51
CA HIS A 26 -25.37 13.93 23.53
C HIS A 26 -23.97 14.53 23.68
N ILE A 27 -22.99 14.09 22.89
CA ILE A 27 -21.72 14.83 22.80
C ILE A 27 -22.08 16.21 22.25
N LYS A 28 -22.08 17.20 23.12
CA LYS A 28 -22.20 18.61 22.70
C LYS A 28 -21.15 18.83 21.62
N PRO A 29 -21.52 19.44 20.47
CA PRO A 29 -20.56 19.67 19.39
C PRO A 29 -19.33 20.34 19.99
N GLN A 30 -18.23 19.63 20.08
CA GLN A 30 -16.96 20.23 20.42
C GLN A 30 -16.54 21.03 19.20
N PRO A 31 -16.45 22.37 19.30
CA PRO A 31 -16.21 23.22 18.11
C PRO A 31 -14.88 22.94 17.43
N HIS A 32 -14.00 22.15 18.07
CA HIS A 32 -12.68 21.80 17.57
C HIS A 32 -12.57 20.32 17.11
N LEU A 33 -13.66 19.55 17.15
CA LEU A 33 -13.65 18.17 16.69
C LEU A 33 -13.74 18.14 15.16
N ALA A 34 -12.63 17.79 14.50
CA ALA A 34 -12.52 17.75 13.04
C ALA A 34 -12.85 16.36 12.44
N ALA A 35 -12.55 15.29 13.17
CA ALA A 35 -12.81 13.92 12.72
C ALA A 35 -13.12 12.99 13.88
N LEU A 36 -13.92 11.96 13.59
CA LEU A 36 -14.30 10.90 14.51
C LEU A 36 -14.13 9.55 13.82
N ILE A 37 -13.27 8.70 14.39
CA ILE A 37 -13.02 7.35 13.89
C ILE A 37 -13.43 6.37 14.96
N ALA A 38 -14.24 5.39 14.59
CA ALA A 38 -14.61 4.30 15.49
C ALA A 38 -14.34 2.95 14.83
N TYR A 39 -13.73 2.06 15.60
CA TYR A 39 -13.51 0.66 15.24
C TYR A 39 -14.38 -0.21 16.13
N TYR A 40 -15.13 -1.11 15.53
CA TYR A 40 -15.96 -2.12 16.19
C TYR A 40 -16.84 -1.61 17.35
N PRO A 41 -17.53 -0.46 17.24
CA PRO A 41 -18.35 -0.01 18.33
C PRO A 41 -19.34 -1.12 18.69
N PRO A 42 -19.46 -1.48 19.98
CA PRO A 42 -20.37 -2.54 20.39
C PRO A 42 -21.84 -2.14 20.21
N GLU A 43 -22.07 -0.86 20.20
CA GLU A 43 -23.40 -0.27 20.05
C GLU A 43 -23.30 1.10 19.32
N ILE A 44 -24.32 1.40 18.52
CA ILE A 44 -24.55 2.73 17.95
C ILE A 44 -25.94 3.17 18.43
N ARG A 45 -26.00 3.95 19.51
CA ARG A 45 -27.25 4.33 20.16
C ARG A 45 -28.22 5.08 19.25
N ASN A 46 -27.72 5.94 18.39
CA ASN A 46 -28.53 6.66 17.42
C ASN A 46 -27.90 6.60 16.02
N PRO A 47 -28.13 5.52 15.26
CA PRO A 47 -27.56 5.34 13.93
C PRO A 47 -28.11 6.36 12.91
N GLN A 48 -29.21 7.05 13.23
CA GLN A 48 -29.83 8.07 12.40
C GLN A 48 -29.44 9.50 12.82
N ALA A 49 -28.51 9.65 13.76
CA ALA A 49 -28.07 10.96 14.22
C ALA A 49 -27.43 11.77 13.07
N LYS A 50 -27.81 13.04 13.00
CA LYS A 50 -27.19 14.01 12.09
C LYS A 50 -26.11 14.77 12.85
N TYR A 51 -24.88 14.61 12.41
CA TYR A 51 -23.73 15.32 12.95
C TYR A 51 -23.46 16.61 12.19
N PRO A 52 -22.73 17.57 12.78
CA PRO A 52 -22.36 18.80 12.08
C PRO A 52 -21.63 18.51 10.77
N PRO A 53 -21.90 19.24 9.67
CA PRO A 53 -21.32 18.97 8.34
C PRO A 53 -19.79 19.06 8.28
N HIS A 54 -19.16 19.75 9.24
CA HIS A 54 -17.72 19.89 9.31
C HIS A 54 -17.03 18.71 10.01
N LEU A 55 -17.80 17.85 10.69
CA LEU A 55 -17.26 16.67 11.38
C LEU A 55 -17.21 15.49 10.41
N GLU A 56 -16.00 15.09 10.08
CA GLU A 56 -15.75 13.88 9.30
C GLU A 56 -15.91 12.64 10.18
N ILE A 57 -16.77 11.71 9.79
CA ILE A 57 -17.03 10.48 10.56
C ILE A 57 -16.68 9.27 9.72
N CYS A 58 -16.00 8.30 10.33
CA CYS A 58 -15.74 7.00 9.73
C CYS A 58 -15.87 5.90 10.78
N VAL A 59 -16.74 4.93 10.51
CA VAL A 59 -16.96 3.78 11.39
C VAL A 59 -16.59 2.50 10.66
N HIS A 60 -15.80 1.66 11.30
CA HIS A 60 -15.36 0.36 10.79
C HIS A 60 -16.09 -0.77 11.54
N LEU A 61 -16.85 -1.58 10.81
CA LEU A 61 -17.73 -2.61 11.35
C LEU A 61 -17.36 -3.99 10.79
N PRO A 62 -17.26 -5.05 11.61
CA PRO A 62 -17.29 -6.41 11.08
C PRO A 62 -18.66 -6.71 10.48
N ALA A 63 -18.75 -7.68 9.56
CA ALA A 63 -20.01 -8.04 8.89
C ALA A 63 -21.10 -8.57 9.85
N SER A 64 -20.70 -9.05 11.03
CA SER A 64 -21.63 -9.48 12.09
C SER A 64 -22.36 -8.34 12.79
N SER A 65 -21.97 -7.07 12.53
CA SER A 65 -22.61 -5.90 13.15
C SER A 65 -23.98 -5.63 12.52
N ASN A 66 -25.00 -5.46 13.35
CA ASN A 66 -26.37 -5.18 12.92
C ASN A 66 -26.68 -3.66 12.86
N PHE A 67 -25.71 -2.86 12.41
CA PHE A 67 -25.86 -1.42 12.34
C PHE A 67 -26.00 -0.95 10.89
N SER A 68 -26.91 0.01 10.65
CA SER A 68 -27.04 0.73 9.39
C SER A 68 -27.10 2.23 9.67
N PRO A 69 -25.96 2.86 10.03
CA PRO A 69 -25.93 4.29 10.33
C PRO A 69 -26.06 5.12 9.06
N VAL A 70 -26.62 6.33 9.18
CA VAL A 70 -26.71 7.31 8.07
C VAL A 70 -25.40 8.04 7.80
N PHE A 71 -24.45 7.96 8.72
CA PHE A 71 -23.11 8.52 8.55
C PHE A 71 -22.16 7.49 7.91
N HIS A 72 -20.99 7.94 7.49
CA HIS A 72 -20.05 7.15 6.72
C HIS A 72 -19.54 5.94 7.54
N SER A 73 -19.83 4.75 7.07
CA SER A 73 -19.41 3.48 7.68
C SER A 73 -18.96 2.49 6.63
N TYR A 74 -18.05 1.60 7.04
CA TYR A 74 -17.55 0.51 6.19
C TYR A 74 -17.72 -0.81 6.91
N THR A 75 -18.29 -1.78 6.22
CA THR A 75 -18.43 -3.16 6.70
C THR A 75 -17.38 -4.05 6.04
N TYR A 76 -16.76 -4.91 6.84
CA TYR A 76 -15.72 -5.84 6.40
C TYR A 76 -16.23 -7.27 6.51
N SER A 77 -16.21 -8.01 5.40
CA SER A 77 -16.68 -9.38 5.32
C SER A 77 -15.68 -10.36 5.93
N ASN A 78 -16.17 -11.43 6.54
CA ASN A 78 -15.37 -12.54 7.06
C ASN A 78 -14.34 -12.16 8.14
N VAL A 79 -14.57 -11.09 8.87
CA VAL A 79 -13.72 -10.66 9.99
C VAL A 79 -14.56 -10.42 11.24
N SER A 80 -13.92 -10.55 12.39
CA SER A 80 -14.47 -10.25 13.70
C SER A 80 -13.96 -8.91 14.23
N ALA A 81 -14.53 -8.39 15.32
CA ALA A 81 -13.97 -7.27 16.05
C ALA A 81 -12.50 -7.56 16.43
N GLY A 82 -11.65 -6.55 16.37
CA GLY A 82 -10.21 -6.71 16.57
C GLY A 82 -9.43 -7.00 15.27
N PHE A 83 -10.08 -7.02 14.10
CA PHE A 83 -9.38 -7.32 12.83
C PHE A 83 -8.25 -6.35 12.46
N ALA A 84 -8.22 -5.15 13.03
CA ALA A 84 -7.17 -4.17 12.76
C ALA A 84 -6.04 -4.17 13.82
N GLU A 85 -6.18 -4.97 14.89
CA GLU A 85 -5.20 -5.10 15.97
C GLU A 85 -4.23 -6.25 15.67
N HIS A 86 -3.00 -5.92 15.31
CA HIS A 86 -1.99 -6.88 14.82
C HIS A 86 -1.49 -7.88 15.88
N ASP A 87 -1.81 -7.68 17.15
CA ASP A 87 -1.48 -8.52 18.30
C ASP A 87 -2.62 -9.45 18.73
N LEU A 88 -3.77 -9.40 18.04
CA LEU A 88 -4.92 -10.27 18.28
C LEU A 88 -5.01 -11.40 17.24
N ASP A 89 -5.53 -12.55 17.65
CA ASP A 89 -5.80 -13.69 16.76
C ASP A 89 -6.85 -13.38 15.67
N THR A 90 -7.66 -12.35 15.89
CA THR A 90 -8.66 -11.86 14.94
C THR A 90 -8.09 -10.93 13.87
N TYR A 91 -6.78 -10.63 13.92
CA TYR A 91 -6.13 -9.74 12.93
C TYR A 91 -6.29 -10.24 11.50
N ASP A 92 -6.81 -9.36 10.64
CA ASP A 92 -6.86 -9.59 9.20
C ASP A 92 -6.11 -8.48 8.46
N LYS A 93 -5.02 -8.87 7.80
CA LYS A 93 -4.12 -7.92 7.12
C LYS A 93 -4.84 -7.09 6.04
N VAL A 94 -5.79 -7.68 5.33
CA VAL A 94 -6.50 -7.00 4.23
C VAL A 94 -7.49 -5.99 4.78
N ALA A 95 -8.35 -6.41 5.71
CA ALA A 95 -9.31 -5.53 6.36
C ALA A 95 -8.61 -4.41 7.14
N ALA A 96 -7.53 -4.73 7.87
CA ALA A 96 -6.70 -3.75 8.58
C ALA A 96 -6.11 -2.71 7.61
N SER A 97 -5.56 -3.13 6.47
CA SER A 97 -5.00 -2.20 5.48
C SER A 97 -6.07 -1.31 4.84
N LEU A 98 -7.25 -1.86 4.53
CA LEU A 98 -8.37 -1.09 3.98
C LEU A 98 -8.92 -0.09 5.00
N SER A 99 -9.10 -0.51 6.26
CA SER A 99 -9.58 0.37 7.32
C SER A 99 -8.59 1.50 7.61
N TRP A 100 -7.29 1.21 7.58
CA TRP A 100 -6.24 2.22 7.70
C TRP A 100 -6.36 3.30 6.62
N SER A 101 -6.45 2.92 5.34
CA SER A 101 -6.58 3.88 4.23
C SER A 101 -7.81 4.77 4.39
N ARG A 102 -8.93 4.19 4.79
CA ARG A 102 -10.22 4.90 5.03
C ARG A 102 -10.13 5.85 6.22
N THR A 103 -9.50 5.41 7.30
CA THR A 103 -9.21 6.24 8.49
C THR A 103 -8.34 7.44 8.11
N ILE A 104 -7.23 7.23 7.42
CA ILE A 104 -6.33 8.32 7.01
C ILE A 104 -7.04 9.29 6.05
N ALA A 105 -7.88 8.80 5.14
CA ALA A 105 -8.69 9.65 4.27
C ALA A 105 -9.59 10.57 5.08
N THR A 106 -10.27 10.03 6.08
CA THR A 106 -11.18 10.79 6.95
C THR A 106 -10.42 11.80 7.79
N LEU A 107 -9.30 11.41 8.40
CA LEU A 107 -8.45 12.33 9.18
C LEU A 107 -7.91 13.47 8.31
N ARG A 108 -7.41 13.17 7.11
CA ARG A 108 -6.89 14.19 6.19
C ARG A 108 -7.97 15.19 5.77
N ARG A 109 -9.19 14.74 5.50
CA ARG A 109 -10.31 15.65 5.21
C ARG A 109 -10.65 16.53 6.40
N GLY A 110 -10.82 15.95 7.58
CA GLY A 110 -11.17 16.69 8.80
C GLY A 110 -10.10 17.71 9.19
N PHE A 111 -8.83 17.34 9.13
CA PHE A 111 -7.71 18.23 9.47
C PHE A 111 -7.19 19.07 8.28
N LYS A 112 -7.77 18.89 7.08
CA LYS A 112 -7.36 19.58 5.84
C LYS A 112 -5.87 19.36 5.51
N ILE A 113 -5.37 18.14 5.78
CA ILE A 113 -3.96 17.75 5.52
C ILE A 113 -3.84 17.28 4.08
N GLN A 114 -2.89 17.85 3.36
CA GLN A 114 -2.49 17.39 2.02
C GLN A 114 -1.10 16.75 2.10
N VAL A 115 -0.93 15.64 1.39
CA VAL A 115 0.35 14.92 1.28
C VAL A 115 0.62 14.71 -0.21
N ASP A 116 1.77 15.16 -0.66
CA ASP A 116 2.22 15.00 -2.03
C ASP A 116 2.84 13.60 -2.21
N LEU A 117 1.99 12.63 -2.55
CA LEU A 117 2.41 11.25 -2.77
C LEU A 117 3.20 11.10 -4.08
N GLU A 118 2.93 11.93 -5.07
CA GLU A 118 3.64 11.93 -6.34
C GLU A 118 5.11 12.27 -6.13
N LYS A 119 5.38 13.36 -5.42
CA LYS A 119 6.74 13.76 -5.07
C LYS A 119 7.50 12.67 -4.30
N ILE A 120 6.86 12.05 -3.30
CA ILE A 120 7.46 10.98 -2.50
C ILE A 120 7.85 9.80 -3.39
N TRP A 121 6.97 9.41 -4.32
CA TRP A 121 7.22 8.32 -5.24
C TRP A 121 8.32 8.65 -6.26
N GLU A 122 8.29 9.84 -6.86
CA GLU A 122 9.30 10.27 -7.83
C GLU A 122 10.71 10.37 -7.23
N GLU A 123 10.83 10.84 -5.99
CA GLU A 123 12.09 10.84 -5.25
C GLU A 123 12.66 9.43 -5.07
N HIS A 124 11.80 8.45 -4.76
CA HIS A 124 12.20 7.05 -4.64
C HIS A 124 12.68 6.48 -5.98
N VAL A 125 11.89 6.61 -7.04
CA VAL A 125 12.24 6.15 -8.40
C VAL A 125 13.56 6.76 -8.90
N ALA A 126 13.79 8.04 -8.62
CA ALA A 126 15.04 8.70 -8.99
C ALA A 126 16.26 8.05 -8.31
N LEU A 127 16.13 7.57 -7.08
CA LEU A 127 17.21 6.88 -6.37
C LEU A 127 17.49 5.48 -6.96
N GLU A 128 16.48 4.80 -7.47
CA GLU A 128 16.62 3.48 -8.10
C GLU A 128 17.26 3.57 -9.50
N PHE A 129 16.79 4.49 -10.33
CA PHE A 129 17.11 4.50 -11.76
C PHE A 129 18.09 5.59 -12.16
N ALA A 130 18.08 6.78 -11.51
CA ALA A 130 18.97 7.87 -11.86
C ALA A 130 20.27 7.83 -11.04
N THR A 131 20.19 7.86 -9.71
CA THR A 131 21.36 7.84 -8.83
C THR A 131 21.91 6.44 -8.58
N LYS A 132 21.05 5.42 -8.69
CA LYS A 132 21.38 3.99 -8.48
C LYS A 132 21.98 3.72 -7.10
N ASP A 133 21.40 4.33 -6.06
CA ASP A 133 21.86 4.23 -4.67
C ASP A 133 20.88 3.40 -3.83
N ALA A 134 21.14 2.10 -3.68
CA ALA A 134 20.33 1.19 -2.90
C ALA A 134 20.15 1.63 -1.42
N ALA A 135 21.19 2.21 -0.82
CA ALA A 135 21.12 2.67 0.57
C ALA A 135 20.23 3.92 0.71
N ALA A 136 20.30 4.84 -0.26
CA ALA A 136 19.42 6.01 -0.31
C ALA A 136 17.96 5.57 -0.58
N THR A 137 17.74 4.64 -1.51
CA THR A 137 16.42 4.05 -1.80
C THR A 137 15.79 3.49 -0.53
N MET A 138 16.51 2.67 0.23
CA MET A 138 16.00 2.13 1.51
C MET A 138 15.65 3.19 2.56
N ARG A 139 16.32 4.35 2.57
CA ARG A 139 15.99 5.45 3.51
C ARG A 139 14.65 6.11 3.24
N THR A 140 14.13 6.01 2.02
CA THR A 140 12.79 6.49 1.66
C THR A 140 11.67 5.53 2.03
N MET A 141 12.01 4.37 2.54
CA MET A 141 11.05 3.34 2.94
C MET A 141 10.86 3.29 4.47
N VAL A 142 9.77 2.66 4.92
CA VAL A 142 9.51 2.40 6.36
C VAL A 142 10.50 1.38 6.92
N ALA A 143 10.48 1.13 8.24
CA ALA A 143 11.40 0.19 8.89
C ALA A 143 11.23 -1.27 8.43
N GLN A 144 10.01 -1.69 8.08
CA GLN A 144 9.68 -3.03 7.60
C GLN A 144 8.94 -2.93 6.26
N PRO A 145 9.64 -2.59 5.17
CA PRO A 145 9.04 -2.46 3.86
C PRO A 145 8.97 -3.81 3.15
N TYR A 146 8.21 -3.88 2.05
CA TYR A 146 8.33 -5.00 1.13
C TYR A 146 8.07 -4.56 -0.32
N VAL A 147 8.70 -5.25 -1.25
CA VAL A 147 8.49 -5.14 -2.69
C VAL A 147 8.15 -6.51 -3.23
N ASN A 148 7.15 -6.59 -4.07
CA ASN A 148 6.73 -7.80 -4.72
C ASN A 148 6.50 -7.58 -6.21
N HIS A 149 7.36 -8.15 -7.01
CA HIS A 149 7.18 -8.31 -8.45
C HIS A 149 6.30 -9.54 -8.66
N ILE A 150 5.01 -9.31 -8.81
CA ILE A 150 3.98 -10.38 -8.77
C ILE A 150 4.24 -11.50 -9.79
N PRO A 151 4.63 -11.20 -11.06
CA PRO A 151 4.80 -12.27 -12.06
C PRO A 151 6.00 -13.19 -11.80
N THR A 152 7.04 -12.70 -11.14
CA THR A 152 8.30 -13.44 -10.91
C THR A 152 8.52 -13.80 -9.45
N LEU A 153 7.69 -13.28 -8.55
CA LEU A 153 7.82 -13.42 -7.09
C LEU A 153 9.19 -12.94 -6.56
N THR A 154 9.79 -11.98 -7.26
CA THR A 154 11.05 -11.34 -6.85
C THR A 154 10.77 -10.08 -6.03
N GLY A 155 11.77 -9.61 -5.30
CA GLY A 155 11.66 -8.49 -4.36
C GLY A 155 12.27 -8.86 -3.02
N GLY A 156 11.66 -8.38 -1.92
CA GLY A 156 12.14 -8.67 -0.58
C GLY A 156 11.13 -8.24 0.48
N ILE A 157 11.18 -8.88 1.65
CA ILE A 157 10.34 -8.57 2.81
C ILE A 157 11.22 -8.15 3.98
N GLY A 158 10.98 -6.95 4.49
CA GLY A 158 11.80 -6.35 5.55
C GLY A 158 13.07 -5.69 5.02
N ALA A 159 13.66 -4.82 5.83
CA ALA A 159 14.75 -3.95 5.41
C ALA A 159 15.99 -4.72 4.93
N LYS A 160 16.32 -5.85 5.58
CA LYS A 160 17.54 -6.60 5.27
C LYS A 160 17.46 -7.27 3.90
N ASP A 161 16.40 -8.03 3.65
CA ASP A 161 16.26 -8.80 2.41
C ASP A 161 16.01 -7.87 1.22
N LEU A 162 15.21 -6.83 1.45
CA LEU A 162 14.95 -5.84 0.42
C LEU A 162 16.21 -5.01 0.06
N PHE A 163 17.05 -4.68 1.02
CA PHE A 163 18.34 -4.02 0.73
C PHE A 163 19.24 -4.90 -0.16
N VAL A 164 19.32 -6.21 0.15
CA VAL A 164 20.09 -7.15 -0.69
C VAL A 164 19.50 -7.22 -2.09
N PHE A 165 18.17 -7.28 -2.20
CA PHE A 165 17.51 -7.27 -3.51
C PHE A 165 17.85 -6.01 -4.32
N TYR A 166 17.72 -4.82 -3.76
CA TYR A 166 18.06 -3.56 -4.46
C TYR A 166 19.52 -3.49 -4.85
N ARG A 167 20.44 -3.86 -3.94
CA ARG A 167 21.89 -3.75 -4.14
C ARG A 167 22.42 -4.73 -5.17
N ASP A 168 21.94 -5.97 -5.17
CA ASP A 168 22.58 -7.06 -5.92
C ASP A 168 21.76 -7.51 -7.14
N TYR A 169 20.42 -7.41 -7.09
CA TYR A 169 19.55 -8.07 -8.06
C TYR A 169 18.66 -7.11 -8.86
N PHE A 170 18.47 -5.87 -8.41
CA PHE A 170 17.59 -4.91 -9.09
C PHE A 170 18.38 -3.76 -9.70
N ILE A 171 18.94 -2.86 -8.89
CA ILE A 171 19.59 -1.63 -9.39
C ILE A 171 20.72 -1.89 -10.38
N PRO A 172 21.71 -2.78 -10.10
CA PRO A 172 22.82 -3.04 -11.00
C PRO A 172 22.44 -3.93 -12.20
N LYS A 173 21.26 -4.53 -12.21
CA LYS A 173 20.79 -5.48 -13.22
C LYS A 173 19.82 -4.85 -14.23
N ASN A 174 19.67 -3.55 -14.20
CA ASN A 174 18.88 -2.80 -15.17
C ASN A 174 19.76 -2.46 -16.38
N PRO A 175 19.39 -2.90 -17.61
CA PRO A 175 20.15 -2.57 -18.81
C PRO A 175 20.37 -1.05 -18.96
N PRO A 176 21.52 -0.61 -19.48
CA PRO A 176 21.79 0.82 -19.68
C PRO A 176 20.75 1.53 -20.57
N SER A 177 20.11 0.78 -21.44
CA SER A 177 19.07 1.27 -22.35
C SER A 177 17.67 1.31 -21.74
N LEU A 178 17.52 0.91 -20.46
CA LEU A 178 16.22 0.90 -19.82
C LEU A 178 15.63 2.31 -19.73
N SER A 179 14.41 2.43 -20.19
CA SER A 179 13.62 3.67 -20.11
C SER A 179 12.21 3.35 -19.64
N MET A 180 11.61 4.28 -18.93
CA MET A 180 10.24 4.20 -18.45
C MET A 180 9.44 5.36 -19.04
N LYS A 181 8.29 5.04 -19.62
CA LYS A 181 7.30 6.01 -20.10
C LYS A 181 6.06 5.89 -19.22
N LEU A 182 5.78 6.89 -18.42
CA LEU A 182 4.53 6.98 -17.67
C LEU A 182 3.38 7.18 -18.66
N VAL A 183 2.35 6.34 -18.57
CA VAL A 183 1.13 6.41 -19.39
C VAL A 183 0.02 7.10 -18.62
N SER A 184 -0.21 6.65 -17.38
CA SER A 184 -1.18 7.27 -16.47
C SER A 184 -0.73 7.15 -15.02
N ARG A 185 -1.22 8.09 -14.18
CA ARG A 185 -0.99 8.06 -12.73
C ARG A 185 -2.29 8.36 -12.01
N THR A 186 -2.63 7.50 -11.05
CA THR A 186 -3.75 7.73 -10.14
C THR A 186 -3.23 7.91 -8.71
N ILE A 187 -3.56 9.04 -8.10
CA ILE A 187 -3.19 9.35 -6.71
C ILE A 187 -4.39 9.08 -5.81
N GLY A 188 -4.23 8.12 -4.91
CA GLY A 188 -5.21 7.82 -3.86
C GLY A 188 -4.87 8.47 -2.54
N THR A 189 -5.50 7.99 -1.47
CA THR A 189 -5.23 8.50 -0.11
C THR A 189 -3.81 8.19 0.36
N ASP A 190 -3.39 6.95 0.21
CA ASP A 190 -2.11 6.42 0.67
C ASP A 190 -1.42 5.57 -0.41
N ARG A 191 -1.87 5.68 -1.65
CA ARG A 191 -1.35 4.91 -2.78
C ARG A 191 -1.19 5.77 -4.03
N VAL A 192 -0.14 5.43 -4.76
CA VAL A 192 0.06 5.84 -6.16
C VAL A 192 -0.09 4.59 -7.02
N VAL A 193 -0.85 4.71 -8.10
CA VAL A 193 -0.95 3.66 -9.12
C VAL A 193 -0.45 4.24 -10.43
N ASP A 194 0.65 3.70 -10.92
CA ASP A 194 1.26 4.06 -12.18
C ASP A 194 1.04 2.98 -13.23
N GLU A 195 0.56 3.39 -14.38
CA GLU A 195 0.58 2.61 -15.60
C GLU A 195 1.74 3.12 -16.46
N MET A 196 2.64 2.24 -16.86
CA MET A 196 3.86 2.63 -17.56
C MET A 196 4.29 1.62 -18.62
N ILE A 197 5.09 2.05 -19.56
CA ILE A 197 5.82 1.19 -20.49
C ILE A 197 7.29 1.21 -20.11
N ILE A 198 7.84 0.05 -19.80
CA ILE A 198 9.28 -0.15 -19.68
C ILE A 198 9.81 -0.64 -21.02
N SER A 199 10.86 0.00 -21.51
CA SER A 199 11.52 -0.36 -22.77
C SER A 199 13.02 -0.52 -22.55
N PHE A 200 13.59 -1.58 -23.08
CA PHE A 200 15.05 -1.84 -23.02
C PHE A 200 15.52 -2.75 -24.14
N LYS A 201 16.82 -2.69 -24.44
CA LYS A 201 17.51 -3.73 -25.21
C LYS A 201 18.04 -4.77 -24.22
N HIS A 202 17.65 -6.03 -24.38
CA HIS A 202 18.00 -7.13 -23.47
C HIS A 202 19.44 -7.60 -23.68
N THR A 203 20.39 -6.79 -23.19
CA THR A 203 21.84 -7.00 -23.31
C THR A 203 22.46 -7.66 -22.08
N GLU A 204 21.72 -7.76 -20.98
CA GLU A 204 22.15 -8.25 -19.69
C GLU A 204 21.11 -9.18 -19.09
N GLU A 205 21.51 -10.03 -18.16
CA GLU A 205 20.56 -10.81 -17.34
C GLU A 205 19.76 -9.87 -16.44
N ILE A 206 18.43 -10.00 -16.46
CA ILE A 206 17.50 -9.20 -15.66
C ILE A 206 16.72 -10.17 -14.73
N PRO A 207 17.35 -10.63 -13.64
CA PRO A 207 16.79 -11.71 -12.82
C PRO A 207 15.46 -11.34 -12.15
N TRP A 208 15.19 -10.06 -11.95
CA TRP A 208 13.94 -9.62 -11.35
C TRP A 208 12.74 -9.64 -12.31
N MET A 209 12.98 -9.53 -13.64
CA MET A 209 11.92 -9.51 -14.67
C MET A 209 11.95 -10.75 -15.59
N LEU A 210 13.12 -11.20 -15.95
CA LEU A 210 13.38 -12.31 -16.89
C LEU A 210 14.31 -13.36 -16.24
N PRO A 211 13.89 -14.00 -15.14
CA PRO A 211 14.70 -15.02 -14.48
C PRO A 211 15.05 -16.13 -15.47
N ASP A 212 16.30 -16.59 -15.45
CA ASP A 212 16.84 -17.69 -16.25
C ASP A 212 16.78 -17.47 -17.78
N VAL A 213 16.49 -16.25 -18.23
CA VAL A 213 16.52 -15.90 -19.67
C VAL A 213 17.84 -15.22 -19.98
N PRO A 214 18.74 -15.84 -20.78
CA PRO A 214 20.00 -15.22 -21.18
C PRO A 214 19.76 -14.01 -22.09
N PRO A 215 20.71 -13.06 -22.14
CA PRO A 215 20.62 -11.89 -23.03
C PRO A 215 20.33 -12.27 -24.48
N THR A 216 19.36 -11.59 -25.07
CA THR A 216 18.86 -11.87 -26.43
C THR A 216 19.19 -10.81 -27.44
N ASP A 217 19.78 -9.68 -27.02
CA ASP A 217 20.03 -8.47 -27.81
C ASP A 217 18.79 -7.84 -28.47
N LYS A 218 17.59 -8.25 -28.06
CA LYS A 218 16.34 -7.74 -28.62
C LYS A 218 15.84 -6.52 -27.86
N VAL A 219 15.10 -5.67 -28.57
CA VAL A 219 14.33 -4.58 -27.95
C VAL A 219 13.03 -5.17 -27.39
N VAL A 220 12.79 -4.90 -26.12
CA VAL A 220 11.62 -5.36 -25.36
C VAL A 220 10.83 -4.16 -24.89
N HIS A 221 9.51 -4.23 -25.02
CA HIS A 221 8.55 -3.27 -24.47
C HIS A 221 7.55 -4.00 -23.60
N VAL A 222 7.39 -3.55 -22.36
CA VAL A 222 6.53 -4.21 -21.36
C VAL A 222 5.59 -3.18 -20.78
N ALA A 223 4.28 -3.43 -20.87
CA ALA A 223 3.30 -2.69 -20.09
C ALA A 223 3.36 -3.17 -18.62
N LEU A 224 3.48 -2.23 -17.70
CA LEU A 224 3.66 -2.50 -16.28
C LEU A 224 2.73 -1.61 -15.47
N VAL A 225 2.14 -2.17 -14.42
CA VAL A 225 1.38 -1.42 -13.41
C VAL A 225 2.09 -1.52 -12.08
N GLY A 226 2.42 -0.38 -11.48
CA GLY A 226 2.93 -0.27 -10.13
C GLY A 226 1.85 0.20 -9.16
N VAL A 227 1.66 -0.51 -8.06
CA VAL A 227 0.80 -0.09 -6.95
C VAL A 227 1.67 0.16 -5.73
N VAL A 228 1.88 1.42 -5.41
CA VAL A 228 2.81 1.87 -4.36
C VAL A 228 2.04 2.41 -3.18
N CYS A 229 2.33 1.92 -1.98
CA CYS A 229 1.70 2.36 -0.73
C CYS A 229 2.67 3.22 0.08
N VAL A 230 2.17 4.36 0.55
CA VAL A 230 2.94 5.32 1.38
C VAL A 230 2.32 5.40 2.77
N ARG A 231 3.15 5.30 3.81
CA ARG A 231 2.78 5.46 5.21
C ARG A 231 3.76 6.41 5.91
N GLY A 232 3.25 7.41 6.59
CA GLY A 232 4.09 8.37 7.33
C GLY A 232 5.12 9.09 6.45
N GLY A 233 4.80 9.37 5.17
CA GLY A 233 5.73 10.02 4.24
C GLY A 233 6.82 9.12 3.66
N LYS A 234 6.74 7.80 3.88
CA LYS A 234 7.70 6.80 3.37
C LYS A 234 6.98 5.67 2.66
N LEU A 235 7.64 5.04 1.70
CA LEU A 235 7.10 3.87 1.02
C LEU A 235 6.97 2.69 2.00
N TYR A 236 5.79 2.09 2.01
CA TYR A 236 5.51 0.91 2.80
C TYR A 236 5.66 -0.35 1.97
N HIS A 237 5.07 -0.38 0.78
CA HIS A 237 5.22 -1.50 -0.14
C HIS A 237 5.00 -1.08 -1.58
N GLU A 238 5.50 -1.94 -2.48
CA GLU A 238 5.28 -1.88 -3.91
C GLU A 238 4.80 -3.24 -4.41
N HIS A 239 3.75 -3.23 -5.23
CA HIS A 239 3.33 -4.39 -6.01
C HIS A 239 3.41 -4.03 -7.48
N LEU A 240 4.24 -4.77 -8.22
CA LEU A 240 4.43 -4.54 -9.65
C LEU A 240 3.85 -5.72 -10.45
N TYR A 241 3.12 -5.37 -11.49
CA TYR A 241 2.39 -6.32 -12.33
C TYR A 241 2.77 -6.10 -13.79
N TRP A 242 3.03 -7.16 -14.51
CA TRP A 242 3.20 -7.15 -15.97
C TRP A 242 2.83 -8.52 -16.55
N ASP A 243 2.65 -8.61 -17.87
CA ASP A 243 2.44 -9.89 -18.53
C ASP A 243 3.79 -10.61 -18.76
N GLN A 244 4.09 -11.58 -17.87
CA GLN A 244 5.33 -12.34 -17.92
C GLN A 244 5.43 -13.23 -19.18
N VAL A 245 4.31 -13.76 -19.65
CA VAL A 245 4.30 -14.65 -20.82
C VAL A 245 4.68 -13.87 -22.07
N SER A 246 4.01 -12.73 -22.33
CA SER A 246 4.36 -11.86 -23.44
C SER A 246 5.79 -11.32 -23.32
N THR A 247 6.23 -10.91 -22.12
CA THR A 247 7.59 -10.43 -21.86
C THR A 247 8.64 -11.47 -22.22
N SER A 248 8.47 -12.73 -21.79
CA SER A 248 9.35 -13.83 -22.09
C SER A 248 9.32 -14.21 -23.58
N HIS A 249 8.16 -14.16 -24.22
CA HIS A 249 8.03 -14.41 -25.67
C HIS A 249 8.64 -13.31 -26.51
N ILE A 250 8.52 -12.05 -26.15
CA ILE A 250 9.14 -10.93 -26.87
C ILE A 250 10.66 -11.02 -26.74
N SER A 251 11.19 -11.37 -25.58
CA SER A 251 12.61 -11.58 -25.39
C SER A 251 13.13 -12.81 -26.15
N ALA A 252 12.36 -13.90 -26.24
CA ALA A 252 12.74 -15.13 -26.94
C ALA A 252 12.48 -15.11 -28.45
N ARG A 253 11.37 -14.49 -28.93
CA ARG A 253 10.95 -14.43 -30.33
C ARG A 253 10.86 -12.99 -30.85
N SER A 254 11.27 -12.75 -32.09
CA SER A 254 11.20 -11.45 -32.79
C SER A 254 9.74 -11.04 -33.08
N ARG A 255 9.42 -9.78 -32.71
CA ARG A 255 8.33 -8.95 -33.22
C ARG A 255 6.87 -9.26 -32.81
N ARG A 256 6.43 -8.66 -31.68
CA ARG A 256 5.17 -7.88 -31.69
C ARG A 256 5.46 -6.52 -31.03
N ARG A 257 5.29 -5.44 -31.77
CA ARG A 257 5.21 -4.08 -31.19
C ARG A 257 3.89 -3.99 -30.43
N ILE A 258 3.92 -3.48 -29.22
CA ILE A 258 2.71 -2.93 -28.59
C ILE A 258 2.36 -1.70 -29.43
N ASP A 259 1.23 -1.72 -30.08
CA ASP A 259 0.74 -0.59 -30.88
C ASP A 259 0.28 0.51 -29.91
N ASP A 260 0.85 1.71 -30.03
CA ASP A 260 0.48 2.88 -29.21
C ASP A 260 -1.03 3.22 -29.27
N ARG A 261 -1.79 2.58 -30.17
CA ARG A 261 -3.24 2.70 -30.29
C ARG A 261 -4.02 1.76 -29.35
N GLN A 262 -3.34 0.88 -28.63
CA GLN A 262 -3.97 -0.08 -27.71
C GLN A 262 -3.79 0.32 -26.22
N ILE A 263 -3.27 1.51 -25.96
CA ILE A 263 -3.02 2.07 -24.62
C ILE A 263 -3.86 3.33 -24.45
#